data_d83e56987808e09ff24d669a32fafbf3
#
_entry.id   d83e56987808e09ff24d669a32fafbf3
#
_cell.length_a   1.000
_cell.length_b   1.000
_cell.length_c   1.000
_cell.angle_alpha   90.00
_cell.angle_beta   90.00
_cell.angle_gamma   90.00
#
_symmetry.space_group_name_H-M   'P 1'
#
loop_
_entity.id
_entity.type
_entity.pdbx_description
1 polymer ?
#
loop_
_entity_poly.entity_id
_entity_poly.type
_entity_poly.pdbx_seq_one_letter_code
_entity_poly.pdbx_strand_id
1 'polypeptide(L)'
;MTHTRLRLAAAAGLVAPLLVLALAACNPMDAVEKVHSEDFADRATAAKDWVGVEMPTWIPAEATSIKNTATNNETNAVIAVEGGELEGCPEMDRRGLPFDSRYGSLGEPLPTTVFACGPYEVVKTDAGWLGWFNATEEGQTPEDA
;
A
#
# COMPACT_ATOMS: atom_id res chain seq x y z
N MET A 1 -48.05 47.86 48.23
CA MET A 1 -47.75 48.27 46.87
C MET A 1 -46.31 47.84 46.58
N THR A 2 -46.12 46.68 46.06
CA THR A 2 -44.76 46.12 45.79
C THR A 2 -44.79 45.43 44.45
N HIS A 3 -44.16 46.07 43.46
CA HIS A 3 -44.06 45.58 42.09
C HIS A 3 -42.90 44.56 41.97
N THR A 4 -43.23 43.29 41.82
CA THR A 4 -42.25 42.24 41.53
C THR A 4 -42.07 42.17 40.03
N ARG A 5 -40.87 42.54 39.53
CA ARG A 5 -40.47 42.41 38.11
C ARG A 5 -39.91 41.03 37.89
N LEU A 6 -40.62 40.25 37.08
CA LEU A 6 -40.18 38.95 36.58
C LEU A 6 -39.13 39.18 35.49
N ARG A 7 -37.92 38.70 35.70
CA ARG A 7 -36.85 38.69 34.66
C ARG A 7 -36.90 37.32 33.96
N LEU A 8 -37.29 37.32 32.69
CA LEU A 8 -37.06 36.18 31.79
C LEU A 8 -35.58 36.12 31.43
N ALA A 9 -34.93 35.02 31.80
CA ALA A 9 -33.62 34.66 31.30
C ALA A 9 -33.78 33.82 30.01
N ALA A 10 -33.38 34.40 28.89
CA ALA A 10 -33.30 33.66 27.63
C ALA A 10 -32.01 32.83 27.62
N ALA A 11 -32.15 31.52 27.68
CA ALA A 11 -31.08 30.58 27.47
C ALA A 11 -30.85 30.43 25.96
N ALA A 12 -29.80 31.07 25.42
CA ALA A 12 -29.37 30.84 24.08
C ALA A 12 -28.56 29.52 24.04
N GLY A 13 -29.16 28.46 23.52
CA GLY A 13 -28.46 27.20 23.24
C GLY A 13 -27.55 27.33 22.05
N LEU A 14 -26.25 27.29 22.30
CA LEU A 14 -25.23 27.15 21.28
C LEU A 14 -25.21 25.69 20.78
N VAL A 15 -25.86 25.44 19.65
CA VAL A 15 -25.68 24.20 18.89
C VAL A 15 -24.39 24.34 18.10
N ALA A 16 -23.32 23.73 18.61
CA ALA A 16 -22.08 23.60 17.87
C ALA A 16 -22.24 22.49 16.82
N PRO A 17 -22.06 22.78 15.52
CA PRO A 17 -22.00 21.73 14.52
C PRO A 17 -20.68 20.95 14.72
N LEU A 18 -20.80 19.66 15.10
CA LEU A 18 -19.68 18.72 14.98
C LEU A 18 -19.39 18.54 13.49
N LEU A 19 -18.44 19.30 12.98
CA LEU A 19 -17.78 19.00 11.73
C LEU A 19 -16.91 17.76 11.97
N VAL A 20 -17.43 16.58 11.66
CA VAL A 20 -16.60 15.38 11.50
C VAL A 20 -15.81 15.58 10.21
N LEU A 21 -14.60 16.10 10.33
CA LEU A 21 -13.61 16.00 9.27
C LEU A 21 -13.28 14.51 9.13
N ALA A 22 -13.81 13.89 8.09
CA ALA A 22 -13.25 12.66 7.57
C ALA A 22 -11.84 13.02 7.05
N LEU A 23 -10.84 12.83 7.91
CA LEU A 23 -9.44 12.83 7.51
C LEU A 23 -9.29 11.58 6.63
N ALA A 24 -9.37 11.79 5.31
CA ALA A 24 -8.80 10.83 4.37
C ALA A 24 -7.40 10.52 4.88
N ALA A 25 -7.14 9.26 5.16
CA ALA A 25 -5.89 8.79 5.73
C ALA A 25 -4.78 8.85 4.67
N CYS A 26 -4.38 10.05 4.29
CA CYS A 26 -3.05 10.26 3.73
C CYS A 26 -2.09 10.15 4.90
N ASN A 27 -1.35 9.07 4.99
CA ASN A 27 -0.30 8.91 5.97
C ASN A 27 0.73 10.05 5.73
N PRO A 28 0.92 10.99 6.68
CA PRO A 28 1.84 12.12 6.47
C PRO A 28 3.29 11.67 6.27
N MET A 29 3.63 10.45 6.69
CA MET A 29 4.95 9.86 6.47
C MET A 29 5.19 9.55 4.98
N ASP A 30 4.18 9.10 4.24
CA ASP A 30 4.30 8.78 2.81
C ASP A 30 4.66 10.03 1.99
N ALA A 31 4.13 11.19 2.36
CA ALA A 31 4.47 12.46 1.71
C ALA A 31 5.94 12.88 1.97
N VAL A 32 6.49 12.56 3.14
CA VAL A 32 7.89 12.85 3.48
C VAL A 32 8.84 11.87 2.81
N GLU A 33 8.49 10.60 2.76
CA GLU A 33 9.30 9.53 2.16
C GLU A 33 9.16 9.45 0.64
N LYS A 34 8.22 10.22 0.04
CA LYS A 34 7.89 10.17 -1.39
C LYS A 34 7.44 8.78 -1.85
N VAL A 35 6.76 8.08 -0.98
CA VAL A 35 6.15 6.79 -1.24
C VAL A 35 4.66 6.83 -0.90
N HIS A 36 3.90 5.92 -1.47
CA HIS A 36 2.54 5.61 -1.04
C HIS A 36 2.45 4.13 -0.64
N SER A 37 1.50 3.81 0.23
CA SER A 37 1.27 2.45 0.70
C SER A 37 -0.20 2.12 0.69
N GLU A 38 -0.53 0.90 0.31
CA GLU A 38 -1.89 0.40 0.19
C GLU A 38 -2.00 -0.98 0.81
N ASP A 39 -3.14 -1.26 1.44
CA ASP A 39 -3.46 -2.54 2.04
C ASP A 39 -4.81 -3.03 1.50
N PHE A 40 -4.83 -4.23 0.92
CA PHE A 40 -6.04 -4.85 0.38
C PHE A 40 -6.27 -6.22 1.01
N ALA A 41 -7.53 -6.53 1.31
CA ALA A 41 -7.91 -7.79 1.92
C ALA A 41 -7.72 -8.98 0.96
N ASP A 42 -7.92 -8.75 -0.34
CA ASP A 42 -7.87 -9.74 -1.40
C ASP A 42 -7.60 -9.11 -2.78
N ARG A 43 -7.36 -9.98 -3.78
CA ARG A 43 -7.07 -9.56 -5.14
C ARG A 43 -8.22 -8.81 -5.81
N ALA A 44 -9.47 -9.13 -5.50
CA ALA A 44 -10.62 -8.47 -6.11
C ALA A 44 -10.76 -7.02 -5.62
N THR A 45 -10.46 -6.78 -4.34
CA THR A 45 -10.38 -5.44 -3.76
C THR A 45 -9.19 -4.67 -4.35
N ALA A 46 -8.02 -5.31 -4.41
CA ALA A 46 -6.83 -4.71 -5.01
C ALA A 46 -7.08 -4.30 -6.48
N ALA A 47 -7.64 -5.17 -7.31
CA ALA A 47 -7.92 -4.87 -8.71
C ALA A 47 -8.88 -3.70 -8.94
N LYS A 48 -9.70 -3.36 -7.94
CA LYS A 48 -10.67 -2.27 -8.03
C LYS A 48 -10.10 -0.94 -7.56
N ASP A 49 -9.28 -0.97 -6.51
CA ASP A 49 -8.88 0.22 -5.77
C ASP A 49 -7.35 0.48 -5.86
N TRP A 50 -6.61 -0.26 -6.72
CA TRP A 50 -5.17 -0.09 -6.93
C TRP A 50 -4.83 1.30 -7.45
N VAL A 51 -3.81 1.92 -6.91
CA VAL A 51 -3.34 3.25 -7.31
C VAL A 51 -1.95 3.16 -7.93
N GLY A 52 -1.68 4.00 -8.92
CA GLY A 52 -0.42 4.05 -9.65
C GLY A 52 -0.47 3.24 -10.94
N VAL A 53 0.62 2.54 -11.25
CA VAL A 53 0.71 1.66 -12.43
C VAL A 53 -0.22 0.45 -12.29
N GLU A 54 -0.43 -0.25 -13.39
CA GLU A 54 -1.31 -1.43 -13.41
C GLU A 54 -0.92 -2.45 -12.34
N MET A 55 -1.93 -3.03 -11.69
CA MET A 55 -1.72 -4.09 -10.70
C MET A 55 -1.01 -5.29 -11.35
N PRO A 56 0.11 -5.78 -10.78
CA PRO A 56 0.88 -6.85 -11.37
C PRO A 56 0.09 -8.14 -11.55
N THR A 57 0.24 -8.76 -12.71
CA THR A 57 -0.48 -10.00 -13.07
C THR A 57 0.01 -11.22 -12.27
N TRP A 58 1.23 -11.16 -11.71
CA TRP A 58 1.79 -12.26 -10.93
C TRP A 58 1.13 -12.46 -9.57
N ILE A 59 0.38 -11.47 -9.05
CA ILE A 59 -0.35 -11.62 -7.80
C ILE A 59 -1.34 -12.77 -7.93
N PRO A 60 -1.24 -13.84 -7.10
CA PRO A 60 -2.12 -15.00 -7.22
C PRO A 60 -3.60 -14.64 -7.06
N ALA A 61 -4.47 -15.40 -7.72
CA ALA A 61 -5.92 -15.16 -7.65
C ALA A 61 -6.48 -15.32 -6.22
N GLU A 62 -5.90 -16.24 -5.46
CA GLU A 62 -6.26 -16.58 -4.08
C GLU A 62 -5.47 -15.76 -3.04
N ALA A 63 -4.66 -14.80 -3.49
CA ALA A 63 -3.88 -13.96 -2.58
C ALA A 63 -4.78 -13.15 -1.65
N THR A 64 -4.34 -13.07 -0.41
CA THR A 64 -4.95 -12.25 0.65
C THR A 64 -3.91 -11.32 1.26
N SER A 65 -4.32 -10.37 2.11
CA SER A 65 -3.39 -9.46 2.80
C SER A 65 -2.38 -8.82 1.84
N ILE A 66 -2.86 -8.30 0.71
CA ILE A 66 -2.00 -7.69 -0.31
C ILE A 66 -1.56 -6.31 0.17
N LYS A 67 -0.25 -6.10 0.26
CA LYS A 67 0.36 -4.83 0.65
C LYS A 67 1.23 -4.34 -0.46
N ASN A 68 0.96 -3.13 -0.93
CA ASN A 68 1.77 -2.44 -1.93
C ASN A 68 2.44 -1.23 -1.29
N THR A 69 3.72 -1.04 -1.54
CA THR A 69 4.42 0.22 -1.27
C THR A 69 5.23 0.58 -2.50
N ALA A 70 4.96 1.73 -3.04
CA ALA A 70 5.65 2.22 -4.23
C ALA A 70 6.09 3.68 -4.05
N THR A 71 7.14 4.05 -4.77
CA THR A 71 7.54 5.47 -4.88
C THR A 71 6.47 6.24 -5.65
N ASN A 72 6.29 7.54 -5.35
CA ASN A 72 5.25 8.35 -5.99
C ASN A 72 5.41 8.52 -7.50
N ASN A 73 6.60 8.22 -8.04
CA ASN A 73 6.90 8.18 -9.47
C ASN A 73 6.95 6.76 -10.04
N GLU A 74 6.53 5.76 -9.27
CA GLU A 74 6.42 4.34 -9.64
C GLU A 74 7.73 3.67 -10.12
N THR A 75 8.89 4.28 -9.84
CA THR A 75 10.20 3.74 -10.22
C THR A 75 10.68 2.62 -9.29
N ASN A 76 10.05 2.43 -8.15
CA ASN A 76 10.30 1.33 -7.24
C ASN A 76 8.98 0.89 -6.60
N ALA A 77 8.81 -0.40 -6.47
CA ALA A 77 7.66 -0.99 -5.79
C ALA A 77 8.06 -2.24 -4.99
N VAL A 78 7.38 -2.47 -3.88
CA VAL A 78 7.46 -3.70 -3.09
C VAL A 78 6.06 -4.15 -2.76
N ILE A 79 5.74 -5.40 -3.10
CA ILE A 79 4.41 -5.97 -2.91
C ILE A 79 4.55 -7.27 -2.13
N ALA A 80 3.89 -7.34 -0.97
CA ALA A 80 3.77 -8.56 -0.19
C ALA A 80 2.35 -9.12 -0.30
N VAL A 81 2.22 -10.42 -0.44
CA VAL A 81 0.93 -11.11 -0.49
C VAL A 81 0.96 -12.37 0.37
N GLU A 82 -0.16 -12.72 0.97
CA GLU A 82 -0.35 -13.96 1.69
C GLU A 82 -1.09 -14.99 0.83
N GLY A 83 -0.64 -16.24 0.88
CA GLY A 83 -1.27 -17.36 0.18
C GLY A 83 -1.13 -17.35 -1.35
N GLY A 84 -1.83 -18.26 -1.98
CA GLY A 84 -1.83 -18.48 -3.43
C GLY A 84 -0.56 -19.16 -3.97
N GLU A 85 -0.64 -19.60 -5.22
CA GLU A 85 0.49 -20.19 -5.95
C GLU A 85 0.98 -19.23 -7.02
N LEU A 86 2.30 -19.17 -7.18
CA LEU A 86 2.93 -18.36 -8.23
C LEU A 86 2.95 -19.15 -9.53
N GLU A 87 2.45 -18.57 -10.61
CA GLU A 87 2.37 -19.21 -11.91
C GLU A 87 3.12 -18.41 -12.99
N GLY A 88 3.72 -19.12 -13.94
CA GLY A 88 4.28 -18.54 -15.15
C GLY A 88 5.56 -17.71 -14.97
N CYS A 89 6.19 -17.78 -13.81
CA CYS A 89 7.41 -17.03 -13.48
C CYS A 89 8.62 -17.97 -13.49
N PRO A 90 9.54 -17.88 -14.45
CA PRO A 90 10.76 -18.67 -14.46
C PRO A 90 11.72 -18.22 -13.35
N GLU A 91 12.56 -19.14 -12.89
CA GLU A 91 13.66 -18.81 -11.98
C GLU A 91 14.77 -18.06 -12.70
N MET A 92 15.40 -17.11 -11.98
CA MET A 92 16.58 -16.37 -12.45
C MET A 92 17.47 -15.99 -11.27
N ASP A 93 18.70 -15.58 -11.58
CA ASP A 93 19.57 -14.98 -10.60
C ASP A 93 19.00 -13.59 -10.19
N ARG A 94 18.99 -13.33 -8.87
CA ARG A 94 18.53 -12.05 -8.34
C ARG A 94 19.43 -10.90 -8.83
N ARG A 95 18.81 -9.83 -9.32
CA ARG A 95 19.48 -8.63 -9.82
C ARG A 95 19.48 -7.48 -8.80
N GLY A 96 18.45 -7.41 -7.97
CA GLY A 96 18.24 -6.28 -7.06
C GLY A 96 17.81 -6.70 -5.65
N LEU A 97 17.56 -5.69 -4.85
CA LEU A 97 17.00 -5.81 -3.49
C LEU A 97 15.72 -4.98 -3.41
N PRO A 98 14.73 -5.40 -2.62
CA PRO A 98 13.57 -4.54 -2.36
C PRO A 98 14.04 -3.22 -1.73
N PHE A 99 13.52 -2.09 -2.19
CA PHE A 99 13.89 -0.77 -1.69
C PHE A 99 13.36 -0.50 -0.28
N ASP A 100 12.31 -1.21 0.12
CA ASP A 100 11.69 -1.09 1.42
C ASP A 100 11.63 -2.45 2.11
N SER A 101 12.12 -2.52 3.34
CA SER A 101 12.17 -3.73 4.17
C SER A 101 10.95 -3.89 5.11
N ARG A 102 9.96 -2.98 5.05
CA ARG A 102 8.79 -3.00 5.97
C ARG A 102 7.92 -4.24 5.84
N TYR A 103 8.01 -4.97 4.74
CA TYR A 103 7.16 -6.12 4.46
C TYR A 103 7.72 -7.48 4.90
N GLY A 104 8.51 -7.48 5.89
CA GLY A 104 8.81 -8.73 6.52
C GLY A 104 10.27 -9.00 6.75
N SER A 105 10.49 -9.81 7.75
CA SER A 105 11.72 -10.54 7.95
C SER A 105 11.85 -11.57 6.83
N LEU A 106 12.27 -11.11 5.65
CA LEU A 106 12.92 -12.03 4.75
C LEU A 106 14.12 -12.54 5.52
N GLY A 107 14.17 -13.84 5.80
CA GLY A 107 15.32 -14.42 6.45
C GLY A 107 16.60 -13.90 5.77
N GLU A 108 17.48 -13.33 6.53
CA GLU A 108 18.78 -12.93 6.04
C GLU A 108 19.69 -14.16 5.94
N PRO A 109 20.41 -14.32 4.82
CA PRO A 109 20.40 -13.49 3.60
C PRO A 109 19.29 -13.83 2.62
N LEU A 110 18.82 -12.84 1.84
CA LEU A 110 17.87 -13.06 0.74
C LEU A 110 18.37 -14.14 -0.23
N PRO A 111 17.48 -14.96 -0.80
CA PRO A 111 17.85 -15.95 -1.80
C PRO A 111 18.63 -15.31 -2.97
N THR A 112 19.60 -16.02 -3.50
CA THR A 112 20.32 -15.62 -4.72
C THR A 112 19.52 -15.87 -5.98
N THR A 113 18.52 -16.78 -5.91
CA THR A 113 17.60 -17.13 -6.99
C THR A 113 16.22 -16.60 -6.66
N VAL A 114 15.56 -16.00 -7.63
CA VAL A 114 14.23 -15.41 -7.55
C VAL A 114 13.39 -15.87 -8.73
N PHE A 115 12.10 -15.59 -8.69
CA PHE A 115 11.20 -15.78 -9.83
C PHE A 115 11.08 -14.47 -10.61
N ALA A 116 11.25 -14.53 -11.95
CA ALA A 116 11.04 -13.40 -12.85
C ALA A 116 9.57 -13.34 -13.27
N CYS A 117 8.81 -12.41 -12.72
CA CYS A 117 7.39 -12.22 -13.01
C CYS A 117 7.19 -10.90 -13.76
N GLY A 118 7.40 -10.92 -15.08
CA GLY A 118 7.51 -9.69 -15.86
C GLY A 118 8.67 -8.84 -15.33
N PRO A 119 8.45 -7.55 -15.01
CA PRO A 119 9.50 -6.68 -14.48
C PRO A 119 9.83 -6.93 -13.01
N TYR A 120 9.05 -7.73 -12.31
CA TYR A 120 9.21 -8.01 -10.88
C TYR A 120 10.14 -9.20 -10.61
N GLU A 121 10.96 -9.05 -9.59
CA GLU A 121 11.64 -10.14 -8.91
C GLU A 121 10.78 -10.59 -7.73
N VAL A 122 10.48 -11.90 -7.63
CA VAL A 122 9.56 -12.44 -6.62
C VAL A 122 10.23 -13.56 -5.85
N VAL A 123 10.06 -13.59 -4.54
CA VAL A 123 10.54 -14.67 -3.66
C VAL A 123 9.42 -15.22 -2.81
N LYS A 124 9.55 -16.49 -2.43
CA LYS A 124 8.67 -17.12 -1.47
C LYS A 124 8.99 -16.64 -0.06
N THR A 125 7.96 -16.39 0.73
CA THR A 125 8.02 -16.10 2.16
C THR A 125 7.25 -17.17 2.95
N ASP A 126 7.32 -17.15 4.26
CA ASP A 126 6.55 -18.07 5.11
C ASP A 126 5.03 -17.89 4.94
N ALA A 127 4.56 -16.67 4.65
CA ALA A 127 3.15 -16.34 4.50
C ALA A 127 2.64 -16.44 3.05
N GLY A 128 3.52 -16.29 2.06
CA GLY A 128 3.15 -16.25 0.65
C GLY A 128 4.30 -15.76 -0.22
N TRP A 129 4.20 -14.55 -0.79
CA TRP A 129 5.17 -14.03 -1.76
C TRP A 129 5.53 -12.59 -1.48
N LEU A 130 6.75 -12.23 -1.78
CA LEU A 130 7.24 -10.86 -1.83
C LEU A 130 7.82 -10.58 -3.21
N GLY A 131 7.29 -9.58 -3.89
CA GLY A 131 7.79 -9.11 -5.17
C GLY A 131 8.29 -7.68 -5.08
N TRP A 132 9.29 -7.34 -5.89
CA TRP A 132 9.76 -5.97 -6.01
C TRP A 132 10.13 -5.61 -7.45
N PHE A 133 10.01 -4.35 -7.75
CA PHE A 133 10.46 -3.72 -8.97
C PHE A 133 11.41 -2.59 -8.61
N ASN A 134 12.53 -2.52 -9.31
CA ASN A 134 13.46 -1.39 -9.26
C ASN A 134 13.77 -0.96 -10.69
N ALA A 135 13.54 0.32 -10.99
CA ALA A 135 13.91 0.89 -12.27
C ALA A 135 15.40 0.71 -12.54
N THR A 136 15.74 0.34 -13.77
CA THR A 136 17.13 0.27 -14.26
C THR A 136 17.52 1.51 -15.05
N GLU A 137 16.52 2.29 -15.48
CA GLU A 137 16.68 3.56 -16.18
C GLU A 137 15.89 4.66 -15.45
N GLU A 138 16.32 5.92 -15.62
CA GLU A 138 15.65 7.06 -14.98
C GLU A 138 14.20 7.19 -15.46
N GLY A 139 13.28 7.17 -14.51
CA GLY A 139 11.83 7.32 -14.77
C GLY A 139 11.15 6.06 -15.27
N GLN A 140 11.84 4.92 -15.42
CA GLN A 140 11.25 3.66 -15.82
C GLN A 140 10.22 3.17 -14.80
N THR A 141 9.04 2.79 -15.26
CA THR A 141 7.97 2.16 -14.47
C THR A 141 7.87 0.67 -14.80
N PRO A 142 7.11 -0.14 -14.03
CA PRO A 142 6.87 -1.54 -14.37
C PRO A 142 6.22 -1.75 -15.73
N GLU A 143 5.50 -0.78 -16.28
CA GLU A 143 4.86 -0.86 -17.60
C GLU A 143 5.85 -0.67 -18.74
N ASP A 144 6.99 -0.03 -18.47
CA ASP A 144 8.04 0.27 -19.45
C ASP A 144 9.15 -0.79 -19.48
N ALA A 145 9.12 -1.78 -18.56
CA ALA A 145 10.22 -2.71 -18.31
C ALA A 145 10.13 -4.07 -19.01
#